data_47f2dcddfa016b9cb9ef6bfd6543c8d2
#
_entry.id   47f2dcddfa016b9cb9ef6bfd6543c8d2
#
_cell.length_a   1.000
_cell.length_b   1.000
_cell.length_c   1.000
_cell.angle_alpha   90.00
_cell.angle_beta   90.00
_cell.angle_gamma   90.00
#
_symmetry.space_group_name_H-M   'P 1'
#
loop_
_entity.id
_entity.type
_entity.pdbx_description
1 polymer ?
#
loop_
_entity_poly.entity_id
_entity_poly.type
_entity_poly.pdbx_seq_one_letter_code
_entity_poly.pdbx_strand_id
1 'polypeptide(L)'
;MARITGNKGEWSELYVLIYLLAHGKLNAADGKLNKLRDIFFPVLKVFREDVKGEKVEYRLPDPADKRVITIFLNNEQICEISQSDMEREQKALYWSIVNGAGKAFSIDGIEQVMSDLHCSKIKAVNTDKADIVLQLHDINTGYSPICGFSIKSDLGSAPTLLNAGKTTNF
;
A
#
# COMPACT_ATOMS: atom_id res chain seq x y z
N MET A 1 -7.07 4.08 23.69
CA MET A 1 -5.89 3.64 22.89
C MET A 1 -5.04 4.87 22.59
N ALA A 2 -3.71 4.72 22.51
CA ALA A 2 -2.85 5.82 22.09
C ALA A 2 -3.15 6.14 20.62
N ARG A 3 -3.33 7.43 20.32
CA ARG A 3 -3.65 7.91 18.97
C ARG A 3 -2.45 7.69 18.04
N ILE A 4 -2.68 7.04 16.90
CA ILE A 4 -1.64 6.77 15.92
C ILE A 4 -1.26 8.09 15.21
N THR A 5 0.04 8.38 15.14
CA THR A 5 0.57 9.58 14.48
C THR A 5 1.63 9.20 13.47
N GLY A 6 1.66 9.90 12.34
CA GLY A 6 2.65 9.70 11.28
C GLY A 6 2.89 10.98 10.49
N ASN A 7 3.99 11.03 9.76
CA ASN A 7 4.24 12.07 8.78
C ASN A 7 3.58 11.75 7.43
N LYS A 8 3.57 12.70 6.48
CA LYS A 8 2.94 12.51 5.17
C LYS A 8 3.49 11.30 4.41
N GLY A 9 4.80 11.02 4.50
CA GLY A 9 5.40 9.86 3.84
C GLY A 9 4.89 8.54 4.42
N GLU A 10 4.85 8.41 5.75
CA GLU A 10 4.33 7.22 6.41
C GLU A 10 2.85 6.99 6.10
N TRP A 11 2.02 8.04 6.17
CA TRP A 11 0.62 7.94 5.75
C TRP A 11 0.45 7.57 4.27
N SER A 12 1.38 7.99 3.40
CA SER A 12 1.36 7.61 1.99
C SER A 12 1.63 6.11 1.78
N GLU A 13 2.41 5.45 2.64
CA GLU A 13 2.61 4.00 2.57
C GLU A 13 1.29 3.26 2.85
N LEU A 14 0.55 3.66 3.89
CA LEU A 14 -0.78 3.11 4.18
C LEU A 14 -1.79 3.43 3.07
N TYR A 15 -1.74 4.66 2.53
CA TYR A 15 -2.59 5.07 1.41
C TYR A 15 -2.38 4.18 0.18
N VAL A 16 -1.14 3.87 -0.18
CA VAL A 16 -0.84 3.01 -1.34
C VAL A 16 -1.40 1.61 -1.13
N LEU A 17 -1.29 1.04 0.07
CA LEU A 17 -1.92 -0.23 0.40
C LEU A 17 -3.43 -0.18 0.11
N ILE A 18 -4.15 0.77 0.72
CA ILE A 18 -5.60 0.90 0.58
C ILE A 18 -5.99 1.19 -0.88
N TYR A 19 -5.21 2.03 -1.59
CA TYR A 19 -5.41 2.32 -3.01
C TYR A 19 -5.31 1.06 -3.88
N LEU A 20 -4.31 0.22 -3.66
CA LEU A 20 -4.13 -1.02 -4.42
C LEU A 20 -5.25 -2.03 -4.13
N LEU A 21 -5.69 -2.12 -2.88
CA LEU A 21 -6.82 -2.95 -2.49
C LEU A 21 -8.12 -2.47 -3.16
N ALA A 22 -8.34 -1.15 -3.21
CA ALA A 22 -9.51 -0.55 -3.84
C ALA A 22 -9.57 -0.76 -5.36
N HIS A 23 -8.43 -0.64 -6.03
CA HIS A 23 -8.39 -0.57 -7.50
C HIS A 23 -7.89 -1.85 -8.17
N GLY A 24 -7.21 -2.74 -7.47
CA GLY A 24 -6.73 -4.02 -7.98
C GLY A 24 -5.69 -3.91 -9.10
N LYS A 25 -5.05 -2.76 -9.28
CA LYS A 25 -4.07 -2.55 -10.36
C LYS A 25 -2.99 -1.55 -10.00
N LEU A 26 -1.78 -1.82 -10.50
CA LEU A 26 -0.65 -0.92 -10.51
C LEU A 26 -0.50 -0.31 -11.91
N ASN A 27 -0.54 1.01 -12.01
CA ASN A 27 -0.36 1.69 -13.29
C ASN A 27 1.11 1.98 -13.57
N ALA A 28 1.54 1.83 -14.81
CA ALA A 28 2.85 2.32 -15.23
C ALA A 28 2.83 3.84 -15.46
N ALA A 29 4.02 4.45 -15.36
CA ALA A 29 4.24 5.86 -15.65
C ALA A 29 5.41 6.05 -16.61
N ASP A 30 5.43 7.18 -17.32
CA ASP A 30 6.57 7.59 -18.14
C ASP A 30 7.71 8.16 -17.27
N GLY A 31 8.83 8.52 -17.89
CA GLY A 31 9.99 9.13 -17.20
C GLY A 31 9.71 10.49 -16.55
N LYS A 32 8.54 11.11 -16.81
CA LYS A 32 8.06 12.35 -16.18
C LYS A 32 6.98 12.10 -15.12
N LEU A 33 6.78 10.82 -14.74
CA LEU A 33 5.77 10.36 -13.80
C LEU A 33 4.32 10.55 -14.27
N ASN A 34 4.08 10.76 -15.56
CA ASN A 34 2.73 10.77 -16.10
C ASN A 34 2.22 9.33 -16.22
N LYS A 35 1.04 9.08 -15.69
CA LYS A 35 0.39 7.78 -15.80
C LYS A 35 0.18 7.38 -17.26
N LEU A 36 0.66 6.22 -17.65
CA LEU A 36 0.35 5.61 -18.93
C LEU A 36 -1.05 4.97 -18.88
N ARG A 37 -1.93 5.35 -19.82
CA ARG A 37 -3.35 4.97 -19.77
C ARG A 37 -3.58 3.48 -20.02
N ASP A 38 -2.77 2.90 -20.90
CA ASP A 38 -2.98 1.55 -21.42
C ASP A 38 -1.99 0.52 -20.85
N ILE A 39 -1.12 0.95 -19.92
CA ILE A 39 -0.13 0.06 -19.30
C ILE A 39 -0.39 -0.01 -17.80
N PHE A 40 -0.88 -1.17 -17.39
CA PHE A 40 -1.12 -1.48 -15.97
C PHE A 40 -0.89 -2.97 -15.71
N PHE A 41 -0.65 -3.29 -14.48
CA PHE A 41 -0.46 -4.66 -13.99
C PHE A 41 -1.58 -4.96 -12.98
N PRO A 42 -2.44 -5.95 -13.22
CA PRO A 42 -3.36 -6.46 -12.21
C PRO A 42 -2.59 -6.88 -10.95
N VAL A 43 -3.08 -6.47 -9.81
CA VAL A 43 -2.55 -6.89 -8.50
C VAL A 43 -3.34 -8.09 -8.04
N LEU A 44 -2.68 -9.24 -7.93
CA LEU A 44 -3.31 -10.47 -7.46
C LEU A 44 -3.29 -10.55 -5.94
N LYS A 45 -2.15 -10.14 -5.34
CA LYS A 45 -1.94 -10.17 -3.90
C LYS A 45 -1.10 -9.00 -3.44
N VAL A 46 -1.37 -8.57 -2.20
CA VAL A 46 -0.50 -7.66 -1.45
C VAL A 46 -0.02 -8.41 -0.21
N PHE A 47 1.26 -8.28 0.09
CA PHE A 47 1.86 -8.88 1.28
C PHE A 47 2.33 -7.78 2.24
N ARG A 48 2.10 -8.01 3.52
CA ARG A 48 2.47 -7.09 4.57
C ARG A 48 2.94 -7.84 5.82
N GLU A 49 3.94 -7.28 6.49
CA GLU A 49 4.44 -7.77 7.77
C GLU A 49 4.65 -6.57 8.68
N ASP A 50 3.87 -6.45 9.73
CA ASP A 50 3.96 -5.37 10.73
C ASP A 50 4.72 -5.83 11.98
N VAL A 51 4.63 -7.13 12.27
CA VAL A 51 5.35 -7.82 13.34
C VAL A 51 6.08 -8.99 12.69
N LYS A 52 7.35 -9.16 13.02
CA LYS A 52 8.19 -10.23 12.44
C LYS A 52 7.54 -11.59 12.64
N GLY A 53 7.31 -12.29 11.53
CA GLY A 53 6.67 -13.60 11.51
C GLY A 53 5.14 -13.58 11.39
N GLU A 54 4.50 -12.43 11.47
CA GLU A 54 3.07 -12.25 11.21
C GLU A 54 2.86 -11.75 9.78
N LYS A 55 2.69 -12.69 8.84
CA LYS A 55 2.52 -12.37 7.42
C LYS A 55 1.05 -12.21 7.09
N VAL A 56 0.64 -11.01 6.75
CA VAL A 56 -0.69 -10.70 6.23
C VAL A 56 -0.65 -10.74 4.70
N GLU A 57 -1.55 -11.51 4.10
CA GLU A 57 -1.75 -11.61 2.65
C GLU A 57 -3.16 -11.14 2.31
N TYR A 58 -3.27 -10.14 1.46
CA TYR A 58 -4.53 -9.67 0.90
C TYR A 58 -4.66 -10.27 -0.50
N ARG A 59 -5.67 -11.10 -0.72
CA ARG A 59 -6.00 -11.65 -2.05
C ARG A 59 -7.09 -10.81 -2.68
N LEU A 60 -6.77 -10.23 -3.82
CA LEU A 60 -7.73 -9.42 -4.56
C LEU A 60 -8.65 -10.33 -5.38
N PRO A 61 -9.92 -9.95 -5.57
CA PRO A 61 -10.86 -10.72 -6.37
C PRO A 61 -10.46 -10.73 -7.84
N ASP A 62 -10.84 -11.79 -8.54
CA ASP A 62 -10.88 -11.80 -10.01
C ASP A 62 -11.83 -10.67 -10.47
N PRO A 63 -11.48 -9.88 -11.49
CA PRO A 63 -12.35 -8.84 -12.03
C PRO A 63 -13.76 -9.32 -12.42
N ALA A 64 -13.93 -10.61 -12.67
CA ALA A 64 -15.22 -11.24 -13.01
C ALA A 64 -16.07 -11.60 -11.77
N ASP A 65 -15.48 -11.59 -10.57
CA ASP A 65 -16.11 -12.05 -9.33
C ASP A 65 -16.59 -10.91 -8.43
N LYS A 66 -17.16 -11.30 -7.29
CA LYS A 66 -17.56 -10.38 -6.22
C LYS A 66 -16.35 -9.54 -5.82
N ARG A 67 -16.55 -8.21 -5.70
CA ARG A 67 -15.54 -7.24 -5.28
C ARG A 67 -15.16 -7.40 -3.78
N VAL A 68 -14.71 -8.58 -3.41
CA VAL A 68 -14.36 -8.96 -2.04
C VAL A 68 -12.89 -9.32 -1.97
N ILE A 69 -12.17 -8.69 -1.07
CA ILE A 69 -10.76 -8.95 -0.77
C ILE A 69 -10.74 -9.92 0.41
N THR A 70 -10.05 -11.05 0.24
CA THR A 70 -9.88 -12.03 1.32
C THR A 70 -8.54 -11.80 2.03
N ILE A 71 -8.56 -11.73 3.35
CA ILE A 71 -7.36 -11.50 4.18
C ILE A 71 -6.95 -12.80 4.86
N PHE A 72 -5.67 -13.12 4.75
CA PHE A 72 -5.03 -14.26 5.38
C PHE A 72 -3.96 -13.79 6.36
N LEU A 73 -3.86 -14.44 7.51
CA LEU A 73 -2.76 -14.31 8.45
C LEU A 73 -2.04 -15.66 8.54
N ASN A 74 -0.75 -15.69 8.20
CA ASN A 74 0.06 -16.92 8.20
C ASN A 74 -0.59 -18.08 7.43
N ASN A 75 -1.20 -17.80 6.27
CA ASN A 75 -1.95 -18.70 5.38
C ASN A 75 -3.33 -19.15 5.89
N GLU A 76 -3.80 -18.69 7.04
CA GLU A 76 -5.16 -18.92 7.51
C GLU A 76 -6.06 -17.74 7.13
N GLN A 77 -7.20 -18.00 6.50
CA GLN A 77 -8.18 -16.98 6.19
C GLN A 77 -8.80 -16.46 7.49
N ILE A 78 -8.73 -15.13 7.68
CA ILE A 78 -9.22 -14.50 8.91
C ILE A 78 -10.46 -13.64 8.70
N CYS A 79 -10.56 -12.95 7.56
CA CYS A 79 -11.75 -12.15 7.24
C CYS A 79 -11.83 -11.81 5.75
N GLU A 80 -12.91 -11.14 5.38
CA GLU A 80 -13.16 -10.58 4.07
C GLU A 80 -13.58 -9.12 4.20
N ILE A 81 -13.13 -8.28 3.26
CA ILE A 81 -13.49 -6.86 3.19
C ILE A 81 -13.95 -6.50 1.79
N SER A 82 -14.80 -5.49 1.69
CA SER A 82 -15.31 -5.01 0.40
C SER A 82 -14.33 -4.04 -0.28
N GLN A 83 -14.11 -4.20 -1.59
CA GLN A 83 -13.36 -3.20 -2.38
C GLN A 83 -14.05 -1.83 -2.37
N SER A 84 -15.38 -1.76 -2.33
CA SER A 84 -16.10 -0.49 -2.27
C SER A 84 -15.85 0.27 -0.96
N ASP A 85 -15.64 -0.45 0.15
CA ASP A 85 -15.23 0.18 1.40
C ASP A 85 -13.81 0.73 1.27
N MET A 86 -12.90 0.00 0.65
CA MET A 86 -11.54 0.49 0.39
C MET A 86 -11.53 1.72 -0.53
N GLU A 87 -12.41 1.79 -1.53
CA GLU A 87 -12.56 2.98 -2.38
C GLU A 87 -12.99 4.23 -1.58
N ARG A 88 -13.87 4.05 -0.60
CA ARG A 88 -14.31 5.12 0.30
C ARG A 88 -13.17 5.55 1.23
N GLU A 89 -12.55 4.60 1.90
CA GLU A 89 -11.46 4.85 2.86
C GLU A 89 -10.22 5.46 2.18
N GLN A 90 -9.89 5.02 0.96
CA GLN A 90 -8.81 5.60 0.17
C GLN A 90 -9.02 7.10 -0.09
N LYS A 91 -10.25 7.50 -0.45
CA LYS A 91 -10.55 8.92 -0.70
C LYS A 91 -10.46 9.74 0.58
N ALA A 92 -11.02 9.24 1.68
CA ALA A 92 -10.98 9.91 2.99
C ALA A 92 -9.52 10.08 3.48
N LEU A 93 -8.72 9.02 3.37
CA LEU A 93 -7.31 9.04 3.76
C LEU A 93 -6.50 10.03 2.90
N TYR A 94 -6.71 10.06 1.58
CA TYR A 94 -6.04 11.00 0.69
C TYR A 94 -6.27 12.46 1.13
N TRP A 95 -7.51 12.84 1.35
CA TRP A 95 -7.85 14.20 1.78
C TRP A 95 -7.26 14.53 3.16
N SER A 96 -7.23 13.56 4.06
CA SER A 96 -6.62 13.74 5.39
C SER A 96 -5.10 13.96 5.29
N ILE A 97 -4.41 13.25 4.38
CA ILE A 97 -2.97 13.41 4.15
C ILE A 97 -2.68 14.78 3.51
N VAL A 98 -3.44 15.17 2.48
CA VAL A 98 -3.26 16.47 1.78
C VAL A 98 -3.40 17.62 2.77
N ASN A 99 -4.45 17.59 3.59
CA ASN A 99 -4.76 18.64 4.57
C ASN A 99 -4.00 18.51 5.89
N GLY A 100 -3.27 17.42 6.10
CA GLY A 100 -2.49 17.19 7.31
C GLY A 100 -1.41 18.26 7.50
N ALA A 101 -1.35 18.82 8.70
CA ALA A 101 -0.42 19.89 9.07
C ALA A 101 0.63 19.42 10.08
N GLY A 102 1.82 20.04 10.04
CA GLY A 102 2.91 19.74 10.94
C GLY A 102 3.81 18.59 10.47
N LYS A 103 4.81 18.24 11.28
CA LYS A 103 5.76 17.16 10.97
C LYS A 103 5.14 15.77 11.08
N ALA A 104 4.24 15.60 12.04
CA ALA A 104 3.44 14.40 12.24
C ALA A 104 2.04 14.80 12.69
N PHE A 105 1.02 14.06 12.28
CA PHE A 105 -0.38 14.28 12.61
C PHE A 105 -1.11 12.94 12.72
N SER A 106 -2.27 12.97 13.36
CA SER A 106 -3.17 11.82 13.44
C SER A 106 -4.34 12.01 12.49
N ILE A 107 -4.93 10.91 12.08
CA ILE A 107 -6.13 10.86 11.22
C ILE A 107 -7.25 10.21 12.01
N ASP A 108 -8.38 10.88 12.12
CA ASP A 108 -9.52 10.39 12.88
C ASP A 108 -10.14 9.18 12.20
N GLY A 109 -10.44 8.13 12.97
CA GLY A 109 -11.09 6.91 12.50
C GLY A 109 -10.17 5.92 11.77
N ILE A 110 -8.90 6.28 11.55
CA ILE A 110 -7.96 5.41 10.81
C ILE A 110 -7.65 4.12 11.57
N GLU A 111 -7.73 4.15 12.90
CA GLU A 111 -7.48 2.99 13.74
C GLU A 111 -8.46 1.85 13.45
N GLN A 112 -9.72 2.16 13.12
CA GLN A 112 -10.70 1.15 12.73
C GLN A 112 -10.34 0.53 11.38
N VAL A 113 -10.01 1.36 10.38
CA VAL A 113 -9.58 0.89 9.05
C VAL A 113 -8.35 0.00 9.16
N MET A 114 -7.37 0.41 9.96
CA MET A 114 -6.17 -0.39 10.20
C MET A 114 -6.48 -1.71 10.91
N SER A 115 -7.41 -1.69 11.86
CA SER A 115 -7.88 -2.91 12.54
C SER A 115 -8.55 -3.88 11.57
N ASP A 116 -9.44 -3.39 10.70
CA ASP A 116 -10.12 -4.20 9.70
C ASP A 116 -9.15 -4.79 8.67
N LEU A 117 -8.06 -4.09 8.38
CA LEU A 117 -6.96 -4.52 7.53
C LEU A 117 -5.90 -5.36 8.26
N HIS A 118 -6.04 -5.64 9.55
CA HIS A 118 -5.00 -6.27 10.36
C HIS A 118 -3.64 -5.57 10.27
N CYS A 119 -3.65 -4.24 10.16
CA CYS A 119 -2.47 -3.38 10.19
C CYS A 119 -2.24 -2.86 11.62
N SER A 120 -1.17 -3.26 12.26
CA SER A 120 -0.80 -2.75 13.60
C SER A 120 0.07 -1.50 13.56
N LYS A 121 0.65 -1.18 12.39
CA LYS A 121 1.53 -0.03 12.15
C LYS A 121 1.14 0.69 10.87
N ILE A 122 1.41 2.00 10.77
CA ILE A 122 1.26 2.75 9.51
C ILE A 122 2.24 2.19 8.47
N LYS A 123 3.48 1.97 8.90
CA LYS A 123 4.59 1.49 8.08
C LYS A 123 4.84 0.01 8.31
N ALA A 124 4.86 -0.78 7.24
CA ALA A 124 5.22 -2.19 7.30
C ALA A 124 6.70 -2.39 7.66
N VAL A 125 7.00 -3.52 8.29
CA VAL A 125 8.37 -3.97 8.60
C VAL A 125 8.69 -5.16 7.69
N ASN A 126 8.59 -4.97 6.38
CA ASN A 126 8.88 -6.04 5.43
C ASN A 126 10.34 -6.49 5.50
N THR A 127 10.56 -7.80 5.42
CA THR A 127 11.90 -8.42 5.52
C THR A 127 12.83 -7.96 4.39
N ASP A 128 12.29 -7.61 3.22
CA ASP A 128 13.05 -7.35 2.00
C ASP A 128 13.35 -5.86 1.75
N LYS A 129 13.34 -5.01 2.78
CA LYS A 129 13.56 -3.56 2.68
C LYS A 129 12.63 -2.83 1.69
N ALA A 130 11.57 -3.48 1.23
CA ALA A 130 10.54 -2.90 0.39
C ALA A 130 9.45 -2.26 1.25
N ASP A 131 8.91 -1.12 0.82
CA ASP A 131 7.80 -0.48 1.52
C ASP A 131 6.48 -1.26 1.29
N ILE A 132 6.35 -1.91 0.14
CA ILE A 132 5.23 -2.80 -0.18
C ILE A 132 5.68 -3.96 -1.07
N VAL A 133 5.09 -5.13 -0.89
CA VAL A 133 5.36 -6.34 -1.68
C VAL A 133 4.07 -6.79 -2.37
N LEU A 134 4.12 -6.98 -3.69
CA LEU A 134 2.97 -7.28 -4.53
C LEU A 134 3.21 -8.53 -5.36
N GLN A 135 2.18 -9.34 -5.57
CA GLN A 135 2.12 -10.26 -6.68
C GLN A 135 1.36 -9.61 -7.83
N LEU A 136 2.04 -9.33 -8.92
CA LEU A 136 1.50 -8.68 -10.10
C LEU A 136 1.27 -9.71 -11.20
N HIS A 137 0.28 -9.47 -12.06
CA HIS A 137 0.11 -10.21 -13.29
C HIS A 137 0.55 -9.37 -14.49
N ASP A 138 1.50 -9.88 -15.26
CA ASP A 138 1.89 -9.27 -16.53
C ASP A 138 1.03 -9.88 -17.65
N ILE A 139 0.11 -9.09 -18.14
CA ILE A 139 -0.86 -9.50 -19.19
C ILE A 139 -0.14 -9.92 -20.48
N ASN A 140 1.02 -9.32 -20.78
CA ASN A 140 1.74 -9.57 -22.02
C ASN A 140 2.52 -10.89 -22.00
N THR A 141 3.09 -11.24 -20.86
CA THR A 141 3.93 -12.43 -20.70
C THR A 141 3.22 -13.60 -20.02
N GLY A 142 2.10 -13.33 -19.34
CA GLY A 142 1.39 -14.31 -18.51
C GLY A 142 2.06 -14.62 -17.18
N TYR A 143 3.21 -14.00 -16.86
CA TYR A 143 3.90 -14.21 -15.59
C TYR A 143 3.23 -13.46 -14.45
N SER A 144 3.36 -14.02 -13.24
CA SER A 144 2.83 -13.40 -12.02
C SER A 144 3.90 -13.33 -10.93
N PRO A 145 4.93 -12.48 -11.11
CA PRO A 145 6.04 -12.35 -10.17
C PRO A 145 5.62 -11.68 -8.87
N ILE A 146 6.35 -12.00 -7.79
CA ILE A 146 6.29 -11.25 -6.54
C ILE A 146 7.43 -10.24 -6.56
N CYS A 147 7.09 -8.95 -6.40
CA CYS A 147 8.01 -7.83 -6.48
C CYS A 147 7.87 -6.90 -5.28
N GLY A 148 9.00 -6.42 -4.75
CA GLY A 148 9.06 -5.36 -3.75
C GLY A 148 9.16 -3.97 -4.39
N PHE A 149 8.46 -2.99 -3.84
CA PHE A 149 8.46 -1.60 -4.31
C PHE A 149 8.77 -0.64 -3.17
N SER A 150 9.47 0.45 -3.51
CA SER A 150 9.61 1.61 -2.64
C SER A 150 8.57 2.66 -2.98
N ILE A 151 7.93 3.21 -1.95
CA ILE A 151 6.92 4.24 -2.09
C ILE A 151 7.59 5.60 -1.92
N LYS A 152 7.41 6.49 -2.90
CA LYS A 152 7.88 7.88 -2.85
C LYS A 152 6.67 8.80 -2.96
N SER A 153 6.45 9.60 -1.90
CA SER A 153 5.35 10.55 -1.84
C SER A 153 5.80 11.93 -2.26
N ASP A 154 5.02 12.59 -3.12
CA ASP A 154 5.22 13.97 -3.52
C ASP A 154 4.36 14.95 -2.69
N LEU A 155 3.69 14.46 -1.65
CA LEU A 155 2.83 15.27 -0.77
C LEU A 155 3.58 15.99 0.36
N GLY A 156 4.89 15.80 0.45
CA GLY A 156 5.76 16.35 1.50
C GLY A 156 7.00 17.05 0.94
N SER A 157 8.15 16.70 1.50
CA SER A 157 9.45 17.08 0.92
C SER A 157 9.68 16.34 -0.38
N ALA A 158 10.41 16.98 -1.33
CA ALA A 158 10.73 16.34 -2.60
C ALA A 158 11.31 14.92 -2.38
N PRO A 159 10.80 13.90 -3.09
CA PRO A 159 11.28 12.54 -2.91
C PRO A 159 12.73 12.39 -3.36
N THR A 160 13.54 11.72 -2.55
CA THR A 160 14.92 11.39 -2.91
C THR A 160 14.97 9.98 -3.51
N LEU A 161 15.53 9.83 -4.70
CA LEU A 161 15.72 8.53 -5.35
C LEU A 161 16.86 7.71 -4.73
N LEU A 162 17.82 8.40 -4.09
CA LEU A 162 18.97 7.79 -3.43
C LEU A 162 19.01 8.23 -1.96
N ASN A 163 19.02 7.27 -1.04
CA ASN A 163 19.42 7.54 0.32
C ASN A 163 20.95 7.63 0.33
N ALA A 164 21.49 8.84 0.50
CA ALA A 164 22.92 9.03 0.71
C ALA A 164 23.34 8.36 2.03
N GLY A 165 23.78 7.11 1.95
CA GLY A 165 24.46 6.42 3.04
C GLY A 165 25.95 6.76 3.02
N LYS A 166 26.65 6.51 4.14
CA LYS A 166 28.12 6.69 4.23
C LYS A 166 28.92 5.91 3.18
N THR A 167 28.30 4.95 2.51
CA THR A 167 28.90 4.08 1.47
C THR A 167 28.60 4.54 0.04
N THR A 168 27.87 5.62 -0.17
CA THR A 168 27.52 6.15 -1.52
C THR A 168 28.26 7.45 -1.86
N ASN A 169 29.31 7.78 -1.16
CA ASN A 169 30.23 8.84 -1.57
C ASN A 169 31.20 8.25 -2.62
N PHE A 170 30.97 8.56 -3.88
CA PHE A 170 31.93 8.39 -4.96
C PHE A 170 32.74 9.68 -5.09
#